data_8fa25b30ee9abb3760103b1284f5d5f4
#
_entry.id   8fa25b30ee9abb3760103b1284f5d5f4
#
_cell.length_a   1.000
_cell.length_b   1.000
_cell.length_c   1.000
_cell.angle_alpha   90.00
_cell.angle_beta   90.00
_cell.angle_gamma   90.00
#
_symmetry.space_group_name_H-M   'P 1'
#
loop_
_entity.id
_entity.type
_entity.pdbx_description
1 polymer ?
#
loop_
_entity_poly.entity_id
_entity_poly.type
_entity_poly.pdbx_seq_one_letter_code
_entity_poly.pdbx_strand_id
1 'polypeptide(L)'
;MTIGEVCLLTNDVPRLAEFYKQLLGVENGSNDETHQFILSEGTTLTVYNDGTVKNNLNRNICLAFTVDDIDREYERVPALGGKIIEPPTKRPWGAVNMSFYDPDNNIIYFRSFPEK
;
A
#
# COMPACT_ATOMS: atom_id res chain seq x y z
N MET A 1 -12.27 20.95 -2.79
CA MET A 1 -11.57 19.99 -3.66
C MET A 1 -10.86 18.97 -2.78
N THR A 2 -11.02 17.71 -3.08
CA THR A 2 -10.44 16.63 -2.28
C THR A 2 -9.85 15.58 -3.24
N ILE A 3 -8.96 14.75 -2.71
CA ILE A 3 -8.50 13.59 -3.47
C ILE A 3 -9.57 12.52 -3.32
N GLY A 4 -10.28 12.21 -4.39
CA GLY A 4 -11.38 11.23 -4.34
C GLY A 4 -10.93 9.81 -4.51
N GLU A 5 -9.84 9.60 -5.24
CA GLU A 5 -9.40 8.25 -5.55
C GLU A 5 -7.90 8.23 -5.76
N VAL A 6 -7.26 7.17 -5.26
CA VAL A 6 -5.91 6.78 -5.67
C VAL A 6 -6.05 5.45 -6.39
N CYS A 7 -5.57 5.40 -7.61
CA CYS A 7 -5.67 4.20 -8.44
C CYS A 7 -4.27 3.68 -8.73
N LEU A 8 -4.03 2.43 -8.39
CA LEU A 8 -2.76 1.77 -8.68
C LEU A 8 -2.91 1.00 -9.98
N LEU A 9 -2.14 1.39 -10.98
CA LEU A 9 -2.17 0.71 -12.27
C LEU A 9 -1.23 -0.51 -12.21
N THR A 10 -1.71 -1.62 -12.74
CA THR A 10 -0.97 -2.88 -12.69
C THR A 10 -1.32 -3.71 -13.91
N ASN A 11 -0.47 -4.69 -14.19
CA ASN A 11 -0.79 -5.70 -15.19
C ASN A 11 -1.29 -7.01 -14.57
N ASP A 12 -1.56 -7.01 -13.26
CA ASP A 12 -2.07 -8.21 -12.59
C ASP A 12 -2.92 -7.77 -11.39
N VAL A 13 -4.18 -7.43 -11.67
CA VAL A 13 -5.08 -6.90 -10.66
C VAL A 13 -5.33 -7.90 -9.52
N PRO A 14 -5.64 -9.19 -9.78
CA PRO A 14 -5.92 -10.08 -8.66
C PRO A 14 -4.75 -10.21 -7.69
N ARG A 15 -3.53 -10.26 -8.19
CA ARG A 15 -2.35 -10.40 -7.33
C ARG A 15 -2.13 -9.16 -6.48
N LEU A 16 -2.18 -7.99 -7.09
CA LEU A 16 -1.93 -6.76 -6.36
C LEU A 16 -3.07 -6.47 -5.38
N ALA A 17 -4.32 -6.68 -5.81
CA ALA A 17 -5.47 -6.45 -4.95
C ALA A 17 -5.44 -7.35 -3.72
N GLU A 18 -5.09 -8.63 -3.89
CA GLU A 18 -5.03 -9.55 -2.76
C GLU A 18 -3.99 -9.10 -1.74
N PHE A 19 -2.85 -8.63 -2.20
CA PHE A 19 -1.83 -8.12 -1.30
C PHE A 19 -2.38 -6.97 -0.43
N TYR A 20 -3.04 -6.00 -1.07
CA TYR A 20 -3.54 -4.85 -0.32
C TYR A 20 -4.69 -5.20 0.60
N LYS A 21 -5.56 -6.12 0.18
CA LYS A 21 -6.65 -6.55 1.06
C LYS A 21 -6.10 -7.21 2.31
N GLN A 22 -5.08 -8.05 2.17
CA GLN A 22 -4.45 -8.68 3.32
C GLN A 22 -3.70 -7.66 4.16
N LEU A 23 -2.97 -6.76 3.53
CA LEU A 23 -2.20 -5.74 4.24
C LEU A 23 -3.11 -4.87 5.09
N LEU A 24 -4.23 -4.43 4.53
CA LEU A 24 -5.13 -3.49 5.19
C LEU A 24 -6.22 -4.20 6.00
N GLY A 25 -6.28 -5.51 5.94
CA GLY A 25 -7.25 -6.27 6.70
C GLY A 25 -8.69 -6.03 6.27
N VAL A 26 -8.92 -5.81 4.97
CA VAL A 26 -10.25 -5.52 4.47
C VAL A 26 -10.79 -6.73 3.71
N GLU A 27 -12.10 -6.92 3.81
CA GLU A 27 -12.82 -7.94 3.06
C GLU A 27 -13.95 -7.25 2.33
N ASN A 28 -14.01 -7.46 1.02
CA ASN A 28 -15.11 -6.94 0.23
C ASN A 28 -15.33 -7.89 -0.93
N GLY A 29 -16.45 -7.72 -1.63
CA GLY A 29 -16.81 -8.61 -2.71
C GLY A 29 -16.17 -8.28 -4.05
N SER A 30 -15.29 -7.28 -4.08
CA SER A 30 -14.65 -6.89 -5.33
C SER A 30 -13.67 -7.98 -5.77
N ASN A 31 -13.88 -8.54 -6.95
CA ASN A 31 -13.05 -9.66 -7.42
C ASN A 31 -12.86 -9.65 -8.93
N ASP A 32 -13.10 -8.53 -9.58
CA ASP A 32 -12.96 -8.42 -11.03
C ASP A 32 -11.48 -8.53 -11.41
N GLU A 33 -11.20 -9.13 -12.55
CA GLU A 33 -9.82 -9.32 -12.99
C GLU A 33 -9.19 -8.08 -13.57
N THR A 34 -9.98 -7.07 -13.87
CA THR A 34 -9.50 -5.84 -14.49
C THR A 34 -9.46 -4.68 -13.51
N HIS A 35 -10.36 -4.67 -12.51
CA HIS A 35 -10.52 -3.52 -11.64
C HIS A 35 -11.10 -3.96 -10.31
N GLN A 36 -10.47 -3.59 -9.21
CA GLN A 36 -10.98 -3.91 -7.88
C GLN A 36 -10.89 -2.71 -6.96
N PHE A 37 -11.88 -2.59 -6.08
CA PHE A 37 -11.87 -1.64 -4.99
C PHE A 37 -11.19 -2.28 -3.78
N ILE A 38 -10.29 -1.52 -3.15
CA ILE A 38 -9.66 -1.96 -1.90
C ILE A 38 -10.30 -1.22 -0.73
N LEU A 39 -10.32 0.10 -0.79
CA LEU A 39 -10.97 0.94 0.22
C LEU A 39 -11.98 1.82 -0.50
N SER A 40 -13.13 2.03 0.11
CA SER A 40 -14.16 2.85 -0.53
C SER A 40 -14.75 3.90 0.40
N GLU A 41 -14.22 4.05 1.60
CA GLU A 41 -14.62 5.13 2.50
C GLU A 41 -13.57 6.22 2.48
N GLY A 42 -14.03 7.48 2.41
CA GLY A 42 -13.11 8.59 2.25
C GLY A 42 -12.48 8.55 0.86
N THR A 43 -11.16 8.67 0.80
CA THR A 43 -10.45 8.51 -0.47
C THR A 43 -10.48 7.04 -0.87
N THR A 44 -10.97 6.78 -2.06
CA THR A 44 -11.05 5.40 -2.58
C THR A 44 -9.66 4.94 -3.02
N LEU A 45 -9.34 3.70 -2.70
CA LEU A 45 -8.13 3.06 -3.20
C LEU A 45 -8.55 1.92 -4.12
N THR A 46 -8.09 1.96 -5.37
CA THR A 46 -8.44 0.97 -6.38
C THR A 46 -7.19 0.40 -7.04
N VAL A 47 -7.35 -0.75 -7.66
CA VAL A 47 -6.31 -1.42 -8.44
C VAL A 47 -6.91 -1.67 -9.83
N TYR A 48 -6.20 -1.30 -10.87
CA TYR A 48 -6.78 -1.27 -12.22
C TYR A 48 -5.73 -1.64 -13.27
N ASN A 49 -6.16 -2.43 -14.25
CA ASN A 49 -5.34 -2.75 -15.42
C ASN A 49 -5.91 -2.00 -16.62
N ASP A 50 -5.28 -0.91 -17.00
CA ASP A 50 -5.70 -0.11 -18.15
C ASP A 50 -4.91 -0.47 -19.42
N GLY A 51 -4.07 -1.51 -19.34
CA GLY A 51 -3.30 -1.98 -20.47
C GLY A 51 -1.99 -1.25 -20.71
N THR A 52 -1.66 -0.27 -19.88
CA THR A 52 -0.46 0.54 -20.14
C THR A 52 0.78 0.08 -19.37
N VAL A 53 0.61 -0.72 -18.31
CA VAL A 53 1.73 -1.13 -17.47
C VAL A 53 2.46 -2.29 -18.14
N LYS A 54 3.73 -2.09 -18.47
CA LYS A 54 4.55 -3.08 -19.13
C LYS A 54 5.58 -3.72 -18.20
N ASN A 55 5.92 -3.00 -17.13
CA ASN A 55 6.84 -3.51 -16.11
C ASN A 55 6.47 -2.84 -14.79
N ASN A 56 7.08 -3.32 -13.70
CA ASN A 56 6.72 -2.86 -12.36
C ASN A 56 7.85 -1.99 -11.82
N LEU A 57 8.14 -0.88 -12.50
CA LEU A 57 9.26 0.00 -12.15
C LEU A 57 8.83 1.44 -11.88
N ASN A 58 7.56 1.66 -11.58
CA ASN A 58 7.07 3.00 -11.27
C ASN A 58 7.66 3.47 -9.94
N ARG A 59 8.28 4.65 -9.95
CA ARG A 59 8.93 5.20 -8.77
C ARG A 59 8.45 6.61 -8.45
N ASN A 60 7.43 7.09 -9.11
CA ASN A 60 7.03 8.50 -9.03
C ASN A 60 6.03 8.77 -7.91
N ILE A 61 5.37 7.73 -7.39
CA ILE A 61 4.32 7.89 -6.40
C ILE A 61 4.55 6.88 -5.30
N CYS A 62 4.30 7.28 -4.07
CA CYS A 62 4.28 6.36 -2.95
C CYS A 62 2.98 6.55 -2.19
N LEU A 63 2.61 5.52 -1.43
CA LEU A 63 1.49 5.58 -0.51
C LEU A 63 2.03 5.60 0.90
N ALA A 64 1.36 6.32 1.78
CA ALA A 64 1.72 6.33 3.19
C ALA A 64 0.47 6.04 4.01
N PHE A 65 0.59 5.08 4.91
CA PHE A 65 -0.49 4.73 5.84
C PHE A 65 -0.03 4.99 7.26
N THR A 66 -0.93 5.52 8.08
CA THR A 66 -0.65 5.69 9.51
C THR A 66 -1.05 4.41 10.22
N VAL A 67 -0.15 3.88 11.04
CA VAL A 67 -0.37 2.64 11.79
C VAL A 67 -0.14 2.91 13.27
N ASP A 68 -0.71 2.04 14.11
CA ASP A 68 -0.58 2.19 15.56
C ASP A 68 0.71 1.57 16.09
N ASP A 69 1.07 0.41 15.58
CA ASP A 69 2.21 -0.37 16.10
C ASP A 69 3.10 -0.75 14.93
N ILE A 70 4.10 0.11 14.68
CA ILE A 70 4.93 -0.05 13.50
C ILE A 70 5.85 -1.27 13.60
N ASP A 71 6.27 -1.63 14.81
CA ASP A 71 7.13 -2.81 14.97
C ASP A 71 6.39 -4.08 14.62
N ARG A 72 5.10 -4.15 14.97
CA ARG A 72 4.28 -5.29 14.60
C ARG A 72 4.13 -5.36 13.08
N GLU A 73 3.94 -4.22 12.43
CA GLU A 73 3.82 -4.19 10.97
C GLU A 73 5.12 -4.59 10.30
N TYR A 74 6.24 -4.21 10.89
CA TYR A 74 7.53 -4.56 10.32
C TYR A 74 7.71 -6.08 10.26
N GLU A 75 7.17 -6.81 11.25
CA GLU A 75 7.24 -8.26 11.22
C GLU A 75 6.21 -8.87 10.28
N ARG A 76 5.07 -8.21 10.12
CA ARG A 76 3.95 -8.75 9.35
C ARG A 76 4.14 -8.61 7.84
N VAL A 77 4.72 -7.48 7.41
CA VAL A 77 4.78 -7.14 5.99
C VAL A 77 5.53 -8.20 5.14
N PRO A 78 6.69 -8.71 5.56
CA PRO A 78 7.36 -9.73 4.73
C PRO A 78 6.55 -10.99 4.57
N ALA A 79 5.77 -11.37 5.58
CA ALA A 79 4.93 -12.57 5.50
C ALA A 79 3.82 -12.43 4.46
N LEU A 80 3.44 -11.19 4.13
CA LEU A 80 2.43 -10.91 3.12
C LEU A 80 3.02 -10.71 1.72
N GLY A 81 4.33 -10.76 1.60
CA GLY A 81 4.99 -10.59 0.29
C GLY A 81 5.59 -9.22 0.06
N GLY A 82 5.54 -8.33 1.05
CA GLY A 82 6.21 -7.04 0.94
C GLY A 82 7.71 -7.20 1.12
N LYS A 83 8.47 -6.34 0.47
CA LYS A 83 9.92 -6.34 0.56
C LYS A 83 10.39 -5.10 1.26
N ILE A 84 11.01 -5.26 2.43
CA ILE A 84 11.42 -4.13 3.26
C ILE A 84 12.51 -3.33 2.55
N ILE A 85 12.31 -2.01 2.47
CA ILE A 85 13.32 -1.07 2.00
C ILE A 85 14.09 -0.51 3.19
N GLU A 86 13.36 -0.02 4.20
CA GLU A 86 13.96 0.57 5.38
C GLU A 86 13.18 0.11 6.61
N PRO A 87 13.86 -0.34 7.67
CA PRO A 87 13.17 -0.72 8.90
C PRO A 87 12.64 0.51 9.64
N PRO A 88 11.85 0.33 10.70
CA PRO A 88 11.35 1.48 11.46
C PRO A 88 12.49 2.39 11.88
N THR A 89 12.36 3.67 11.56
CA THR A 89 13.41 4.67 11.77
C THR A 89 12.76 5.93 12.29
N LYS A 90 13.30 6.47 13.39
CA LYS A 90 12.82 7.73 13.96
C LYS A 90 13.18 8.89 13.05
N ARG A 91 12.22 9.79 12.88
CA ARG A 91 12.42 11.00 12.07
C ARG A 91 12.44 12.23 12.99
N PRO A 92 13.12 13.29 12.55
CA PRO A 92 13.22 14.51 13.38
C PRO A 92 11.86 15.14 13.73
N TRP A 93 10.84 14.92 12.89
CA TRP A 93 9.53 15.53 13.11
C TRP A 93 8.62 14.69 14.01
N GLY A 94 9.13 13.64 14.66
CA GLY A 94 8.39 12.87 15.66
C GLY A 94 7.75 11.60 15.16
N ALA A 95 7.79 11.34 13.89
CA ALA A 95 7.25 10.10 13.33
C ALA A 95 8.31 8.99 13.37
N VAL A 96 7.82 7.75 13.37
CA VAL A 96 8.65 6.58 13.09
C VAL A 96 8.15 6.02 11.77
N ASN A 97 9.03 5.90 10.79
CA ASN A 97 8.67 5.45 9.44
C ASN A 97 9.37 4.15 9.10
N MET A 98 8.70 3.33 8.33
CA MET A 98 9.34 2.22 7.61
C MET A 98 8.83 2.25 6.19
N SER A 99 9.56 1.60 5.28
CA SER A 99 9.13 1.55 3.89
C SER A 99 9.36 0.16 3.32
N PHE A 100 8.58 -0.16 2.31
CA PHE A 100 8.66 -1.46 1.66
C PHE A 100 8.05 -1.38 0.27
N TYR A 101 8.34 -2.40 -0.54
CA TYR A 101 7.73 -2.53 -1.87
C TYR A 101 6.52 -3.43 -1.80
N ASP A 102 5.47 -3.07 -2.53
CA ASP A 102 4.38 -4.00 -2.80
C ASP A 102 4.82 -4.97 -3.93
N PRO A 103 3.98 -5.94 -4.31
CA PRO A 103 4.36 -6.88 -5.37
C PRO A 103 4.71 -6.25 -6.72
N ASP A 104 4.21 -5.05 -6.99
CA ASP A 104 4.49 -4.32 -8.22
C ASP A 104 5.58 -3.28 -8.06
N ASN A 105 6.33 -3.33 -6.95
CA ASN A 105 7.42 -2.42 -6.65
C ASN A 105 6.98 -0.98 -6.44
N ASN A 106 5.72 -0.76 -6.08
CA ASN A 106 5.29 0.54 -5.58
C ASN A 106 5.86 0.72 -4.17
N ILE A 107 6.29 1.93 -3.86
CA ILE A 107 6.85 2.22 -2.55
C ILE A 107 5.73 2.58 -1.58
N ILE A 108 5.73 1.91 -0.44
CA ILE A 108 4.74 2.14 0.61
C ILE A 108 5.48 2.53 1.88
N TYR A 109 4.96 3.55 2.55
CA TYR A 109 5.43 3.94 3.87
C TYR A 109 4.37 3.60 4.90
N PHE A 110 4.79 3.01 6.01
CA PHE A 110 4.03 3.03 7.25
C PHE A 110 4.64 4.06 8.16
N ARG A 111 3.80 4.81 8.86
CA ARG A 111 4.25 5.81 9.80
C ARG A 111 3.43 5.72 11.08
N SER A 112 4.09 5.97 12.20
CA SER A 112 3.41 6.06 13.47
C SER A 112 3.92 7.28 14.22
N PHE A 113 3.09 7.77 15.13
CA PHE A 113 3.41 8.94 15.95
C PHE A 113 3.26 8.53 17.41
N PRO A 114 4.27 7.82 17.95
CA PRO A 114 4.11 7.20 19.27
C PRO A 114 4.12 8.19 20.42
N GLU A 115 4.56 9.41 20.17
CA GLU A 115 4.69 10.41 21.21
C GLU A 115 3.77 11.57 21.00
N LYS A 116 3.27 12.12 22.08
CA LYS A 116 2.42 13.30 22.05
C LYS A 116 3.09 14.43 22.78
#